data_e10a841ae85a9cf98cd11ddb54bf01e7
#
_entry.id   e10a841ae85a9cf98cd11ddb54bf01e7
#
_cell.length_a   1.000
_cell.length_b   1.000
_cell.length_c   1.000
_cell.angle_alpha   90.00
_cell.angle_beta   90.00
_cell.angle_gamma   90.00
#
_symmetry.space_group_name_H-M   'P 1'
#
loop_
_entity.id
_entity.type
_entity.pdbx_description
1 polymer ?
#
loop_
_entity_poly.entity_id
_entity_poly.type
_entity_poly.pdbx_seq_one_letter_code
_entity_poly.pdbx_strand_id
1 'polypeptide(L)'
;MTGPFTVDGHRLTLLTEGPERRRALLALIEGARETLRLIFYIYADDASGQRINAALIAAAERGVRVALIVDGFGSDDTDAAFFDPLRAAGIAVCRFSARFGRRYLLRNHQKLALADADTEQARVLTGGFNVEDDYFGTEREQAWRDLGLLLEGSAASRMAGYFDALEAWIREPKGKLRHLNRALSHWSETQGRLRWLIGGPTRRLSPWARTVRDDMRRGARIDLIAAYFTPSPTILRRLDRAGRGGKAVRVVTAGKSDNDATIAAARFTYRGLLKKGVRVFEYQPTKLHTKLYVIDDAVHIGSANFDMRSLFINLELMLRIEDAAFAAAVRGYVDGEIAHSREVTRKLYADATGWWQRAKQFAAYLIVGVLDPTVSRGLNFRSEEL
;
A
#
# COMPACT_ATOMS: atom_id res chain seq x y z
N MET A 1 -21.66 -1.08 -1.56
CA MET A 1 -21.72 -1.06 -3.05
C MET A 1 -20.30 -1.03 -3.60
N THR A 2 -19.94 -2.06 -4.35
CA THR A 2 -18.55 -2.29 -4.80
C THR A 2 -18.26 -1.76 -6.22
N GLY A 3 -19.21 -1.13 -6.90
CA GLY A 3 -19.09 -0.59 -8.24
C GLY A 3 -19.69 -1.49 -9.31
N PRO A 4 -19.35 -1.29 -10.61
CA PRO A 4 -18.30 -0.39 -11.11
C PRO A 4 -18.68 1.11 -11.08
N PHE A 5 -17.67 1.95 -10.90
CA PHE A 5 -17.79 3.42 -11.00
C PHE A 5 -17.06 3.89 -12.26
N THR A 6 -17.57 4.95 -12.89
CA THR A 6 -16.88 5.58 -14.03
C THR A 6 -16.33 6.94 -13.60
N VAL A 7 -15.04 7.12 -13.67
CA VAL A 7 -14.35 8.38 -13.35
C VAL A 7 -13.44 8.73 -14.52
N ASP A 8 -13.64 9.88 -15.13
CA ASP A 8 -12.83 10.40 -16.23
C ASP A 8 -12.65 9.38 -17.38
N GLY A 9 -13.74 8.66 -17.73
CA GLY A 9 -13.73 7.62 -18.76
C GLY A 9 -13.15 6.26 -18.33
N HIS A 10 -12.65 6.14 -17.11
CA HIS A 10 -12.08 4.90 -16.58
C HIS A 10 -13.10 4.16 -15.70
N ARG A 11 -13.11 2.84 -15.80
CA ARG A 11 -13.96 1.99 -14.98
C ARG A 11 -13.20 1.54 -13.72
N LEU A 12 -13.77 1.76 -12.56
CA LEU A 12 -13.21 1.45 -11.26
C LEU A 12 -14.08 0.44 -10.52
N THR A 13 -13.51 -0.65 -10.02
CA THR A 13 -14.21 -1.65 -9.21
C THR A 13 -13.44 -1.88 -7.91
N LEU A 14 -14.11 -1.62 -6.78
CA LEU A 14 -13.56 -1.93 -5.45
C LEU A 14 -13.71 -3.42 -5.17
N LEU A 15 -12.67 -4.03 -4.62
CA LEU A 15 -12.61 -5.44 -4.26
C LEU A 15 -12.39 -5.54 -2.74
N THR A 16 -13.48 -5.65 -2.03
CA THR A 16 -13.49 -5.57 -0.55
C THR A 16 -13.23 -6.90 0.12
N GLU A 17 -13.52 -8.01 -0.57
CA GLU A 17 -13.38 -9.34 -0.03
C GLU A 17 -12.20 -10.12 -0.64
N GLY A 18 -11.54 -10.99 0.15
CA GLY A 18 -10.41 -11.80 -0.31
C GLY A 18 -10.70 -12.63 -1.55
N PRO A 19 -11.81 -13.41 -1.58
CA PRO A 19 -12.19 -14.17 -2.76
C PRO A 19 -12.44 -13.31 -4.02
N GLU A 20 -12.91 -12.06 -3.86
CA GLU A 20 -13.07 -11.14 -4.98
C GLU A 20 -11.70 -10.73 -5.55
N ARG A 21 -10.75 -10.38 -4.68
CA ARG A 21 -9.38 -10.03 -5.09
C ARG A 21 -8.71 -11.18 -5.83
N ARG A 22 -8.84 -12.42 -5.32
CA ARG A 22 -8.29 -13.62 -5.99
C ARG A 22 -8.92 -13.84 -7.37
N ARG A 23 -10.25 -13.79 -7.47
CA ARG A 23 -10.96 -13.93 -8.76
C ARG A 23 -10.54 -12.83 -9.75
N ALA A 24 -10.45 -11.59 -9.30
CA ALA A 24 -10.06 -10.47 -10.15
C ALA A 24 -8.62 -10.62 -10.66
N LEU A 25 -7.67 -11.05 -9.82
CA LEU A 25 -6.29 -11.29 -10.22
C LEU A 25 -6.19 -12.44 -11.23
N LEU A 26 -6.86 -13.55 -11.00
CA LEU A 26 -6.89 -14.67 -11.94
C LEU A 26 -7.54 -14.27 -13.26
N ALA A 27 -8.71 -13.61 -13.23
CA ALA A 27 -9.39 -13.14 -14.44
C ALA A 27 -8.56 -12.12 -15.24
N LEU A 28 -7.77 -11.28 -14.55
CA LEU A 28 -6.84 -10.37 -15.21
C LEU A 28 -5.73 -11.13 -15.94
N ILE A 29 -5.15 -12.15 -15.31
CA ILE A 29 -4.08 -13.00 -15.89
C ILE A 29 -4.63 -13.86 -17.04
N GLU A 30 -5.76 -14.52 -16.84
CA GLU A 30 -6.40 -15.39 -17.83
C GLU A 30 -6.88 -14.62 -19.06
N GLY A 31 -7.36 -13.40 -18.85
CA GLY A 31 -7.85 -12.52 -19.91
C GLY A 31 -6.78 -11.68 -20.61
N ALA A 32 -5.52 -11.77 -20.21
CA ALA A 32 -4.42 -11.05 -20.88
C ALA A 32 -4.10 -11.65 -22.25
N ARG A 33 -3.80 -10.76 -23.21
CA ARG A 33 -3.54 -11.12 -24.61
C ARG A 33 -2.14 -10.81 -25.09
N GLU A 34 -1.52 -9.73 -24.60
CA GLU A 34 -0.23 -9.26 -25.07
C GLU A 34 0.83 -9.21 -23.98
N THR A 35 0.50 -8.58 -22.84
CA THR A 35 1.48 -8.33 -21.78
C THR A 35 0.90 -8.51 -20.40
N LEU A 36 1.71 -9.04 -19.49
CA LEU A 36 1.46 -9.08 -18.06
C LEU A 36 2.69 -8.57 -17.30
N ARG A 37 2.52 -7.57 -16.47
CA ARG A 37 3.56 -7.02 -15.59
C ARG A 37 3.07 -7.07 -14.14
N LEU A 38 3.77 -7.79 -13.27
CA LEU A 38 3.36 -7.96 -11.88
C LEU A 38 4.46 -7.50 -10.92
N ILE A 39 4.06 -6.82 -9.86
CA ILE A 39 4.91 -6.45 -8.72
C ILE A 39 4.21 -6.87 -7.45
N PHE A 40 4.89 -7.65 -6.59
CA PHE A 40 4.37 -7.99 -5.27
C PHE A 40 5.48 -7.94 -4.20
N TYR A 41 5.12 -7.48 -3.01
CA TYR A 41 6.03 -7.48 -1.85
C TYR A 41 6.17 -8.88 -1.27
N ILE A 42 5.06 -9.57 -0.98
CA ILE A 42 5.02 -10.98 -0.62
C ILE A 42 4.46 -11.78 -1.79
N TYR A 43 5.15 -12.83 -2.15
CA TYR A 43 4.71 -13.84 -3.08
C TYR A 43 5.04 -15.20 -2.46
N ALA A 44 4.07 -15.81 -1.79
CA ALA A 44 4.27 -16.98 -0.96
C ALA A 44 4.20 -18.30 -1.78
N ASP A 45 4.91 -19.31 -1.31
CA ASP A 45 4.75 -20.70 -1.77
C ASP A 45 3.62 -21.36 -0.98
N ASP A 46 2.40 -20.98 -1.31
CA ASP A 46 1.16 -21.54 -0.75
C ASP A 46 0.17 -21.86 -1.87
N ALA A 47 -1.06 -22.27 -1.51
CA ALA A 47 -2.05 -22.65 -2.50
C ALA A 47 -2.39 -21.49 -3.47
N SER A 48 -2.43 -20.27 -3.00
CA SER A 48 -2.66 -19.07 -3.83
C SER A 48 -1.49 -18.77 -4.74
N GLY A 49 -0.26 -18.81 -4.22
CA GLY A 49 0.95 -18.62 -5.01
C GLY A 49 1.11 -19.67 -6.12
N GLN A 50 0.88 -20.94 -5.80
CA GLN A 50 0.92 -22.05 -6.77
C GLN A 50 -0.14 -21.86 -7.87
N ARG A 51 -1.35 -21.46 -7.49
CA ARG A 51 -2.44 -21.23 -8.45
C ARG A 51 -2.15 -20.04 -9.37
N ILE A 52 -1.57 -18.96 -8.83
CA ILE A 52 -1.16 -17.80 -9.63
C ILE A 52 0.00 -18.19 -10.56
N ASN A 53 1.00 -18.96 -10.09
CA ASN A 53 2.08 -19.48 -10.94
C ASN A 53 1.52 -20.30 -12.13
N ALA A 54 0.59 -21.19 -11.90
CA ALA A 54 -0.05 -21.98 -12.96
C ALA A 54 -0.76 -21.07 -13.98
N ALA A 55 -1.47 -20.04 -13.53
CA ALA A 55 -2.15 -19.10 -14.42
C ALA A 55 -1.15 -18.26 -15.24
N LEU A 56 -0.02 -17.84 -14.66
CA LEU A 56 1.04 -17.10 -15.35
C LEU A 56 1.74 -17.96 -16.42
N ILE A 57 2.03 -19.24 -16.09
CA ILE A 57 2.59 -20.20 -17.06
C ILE A 57 1.63 -20.40 -18.23
N ALA A 58 0.35 -20.64 -17.95
CA ALA A 58 -0.66 -20.77 -19.00
C ALA A 58 -0.80 -19.50 -19.86
N ALA A 59 -0.62 -18.31 -19.27
CA ALA A 59 -0.58 -17.06 -20.03
C ALA A 59 0.64 -16.99 -20.97
N ALA A 60 1.83 -17.36 -20.47
CA ALA A 60 3.05 -17.42 -21.28
C ALA A 60 2.93 -18.44 -22.43
N GLU A 61 2.33 -19.61 -22.19
CA GLU A 61 2.04 -20.63 -23.21
C GLU A 61 1.08 -20.12 -24.30
N ARG A 62 0.18 -19.20 -23.96
CA ARG A 62 -0.67 -18.49 -24.96
C ARG A 62 0.08 -17.40 -25.75
N GLY A 63 1.36 -17.18 -25.48
CA GLY A 63 2.19 -16.16 -26.13
C GLY A 63 2.17 -14.79 -25.46
N VAL A 64 1.58 -14.66 -24.26
CA VAL A 64 1.60 -13.41 -23.48
C VAL A 64 3.01 -13.17 -22.92
N ARG A 65 3.54 -11.97 -23.08
CA ARG A 65 4.82 -11.58 -22.49
C ARG A 65 4.63 -11.28 -21.01
N VAL A 66 5.20 -12.12 -20.14
CA VAL A 66 5.01 -12.02 -18.68
C VAL A 66 6.30 -11.58 -18.00
N ALA A 67 6.21 -10.59 -17.11
CA ALA A 67 7.29 -10.14 -16.26
C ALA A 67 6.80 -10.00 -14.80
N LEU A 68 7.57 -10.53 -13.86
CA LEU A 68 7.27 -10.55 -12.43
C LEU A 68 8.43 -9.94 -11.64
N ILE A 69 8.13 -8.95 -10.80
CA ILE A 69 9.04 -8.42 -9.79
C ILE A 69 8.53 -8.83 -8.41
N VAL A 70 9.35 -9.53 -7.63
CA VAL A 70 9.08 -9.86 -6.22
C VAL A 70 10.08 -9.18 -5.32
N ASP A 71 9.64 -8.72 -4.15
CA ASP A 71 10.56 -8.17 -3.14
C ASP A 71 11.31 -9.29 -2.42
N GLY A 72 12.62 -9.16 -2.32
CA GLY A 72 13.48 -10.20 -1.74
C GLY A 72 13.42 -10.29 -0.22
N PHE A 73 12.93 -9.23 0.45
CA PHE A 73 12.71 -9.25 1.90
C PHE A 73 11.30 -9.74 2.23
N GLY A 74 10.28 -9.24 1.52
CA GLY A 74 8.90 -9.65 1.75
C GLY A 74 8.63 -11.10 1.34
N SER A 75 9.40 -11.62 0.37
CA SER A 75 9.32 -13.02 -0.08
C SER A 75 10.54 -13.83 0.35
N ASP A 76 11.13 -13.55 1.53
CA ASP A 76 12.34 -14.23 2.01
C ASP A 76 12.07 -15.69 2.41
N ASP A 77 10.85 -15.95 2.89
CA ASP A 77 10.40 -17.31 3.25
C ASP A 77 10.07 -18.17 2.00
N THR A 78 10.05 -17.57 0.80
CA THR A 78 9.78 -18.30 -0.46
C THR A 78 11.10 -18.73 -1.11
N ASP A 79 11.30 -20.04 -1.27
CA ASP A 79 12.47 -20.58 -1.94
C ASP A 79 12.58 -20.04 -3.38
N ALA A 80 13.81 -19.77 -3.81
CA ALA A 80 14.08 -19.33 -5.18
C ALA A 80 13.64 -20.36 -6.23
N ALA A 81 13.67 -21.64 -5.89
CA ALA A 81 13.22 -22.75 -6.75
C ALA A 81 11.71 -22.71 -7.03
N PHE A 82 10.92 -22.11 -6.15
CA PHE A 82 9.47 -21.89 -6.39
C PHE A 82 9.18 -21.12 -7.70
N PHE A 83 10.11 -20.27 -8.11
CA PHE A 83 10.01 -19.48 -9.34
C PHE A 83 10.67 -20.14 -10.57
N ASP A 84 11.29 -21.31 -10.44
CA ASP A 84 11.96 -21.99 -11.57
C ASP A 84 10.98 -22.44 -12.67
N PRO A 85 9.78 -22.96 -12.36
CA PRO A 85 8.78 -23.26 -13.39
C PRO A 85 8.37 -22.01 -14.20
N LEU A 86 8.30 -20.84 -13.57
CA LEU A 86 8.01 -19.58 -14.28
C LEU A 86 9.14 -19.23 -15.25
N ARG A 87 10.40 -19.35 -14.82
CA ARG A 87 11.57 -19.10 -15.66
C ARG A 87 11.66 -20.09 -16.84
N ALA A 88 11.34 -21.35 -16.58
CA ALA A 88 11.29 -22.41 -17.61
C ALA A 88 10.23 -22.11 -18.67
N ALA A 89 9.11 -21.50 -18.30
CA ALA A 89 8.05 -21.03 -19.21
C ALA A 89 8.40 -19.70 -19.92
N GLY A 90 9.63 -19.18 -19.78
CA GLY A 90 10.06 -17.94 -20.44
C GLY A 90 9.62 -16.65 -19.73
N ILE A 91 9.08 -16.75 -18.52
CA ILE A 91 8.65 -15.59 -17.72
C ILE A 91 9.88 -14.87 -17.13
N ALA A 92 9.95 -13.55 -17.31
CA ALA A 92 11.00 -12.72 -16.72
C ALA A 92 10.74 -12.51 -15.22
N VAL A 93 11.45 -13.24 -14.37
CA VAL A 93 11.35 -13.10 -12.90
C VAL A 93 12.53 -12.30 -12.36
N CYS A 94 12.23 -11.14 -11.76
CA CYS A 94 13.19 -10.28 -11.08
C CYS A 94 12.95 -10.28 -9.58
N ARG A 95 14.01 -10.51 -8.77
CA ARG A 95 13.97 -10.32 -7.32
C ARG A 95 14.55 -8.95 -6.97
N PHE A 96 13.72 -8.08 -6.39
CA PHE A 96 14.15 -6.82 -5.83
C PHE A 96 14.94 -7.10 -4.55
N SER A 97 16.25 -7.20 -4.66
CA SER A 97 17.12 -7.43 -3.51
C SER A 97 17.96 -6.20 -3.23
N ALA A 98 17.99 -5.79 -1.99
CA ALA A 98 18.95 -4.81 -1.53
C ALA A 98 20.37 -5.38 -1.66
N ARG A 99 21.14 -4.89 -2.62
CA ARG A 99 22.55 -5.32 -2.80
C ARG A 99 23.42 -4.68 -1.75
N PHE A 100 24.07 -5.50 -0.91
CA PHE A 100 25.09 -5.18 0.09
C PHE A 100 24.82 -4.01 1.05
N GLY A 101 24.60 -4.33 2.30
CA GLY A 101 24.78 -3.54 3.54
C GLY A 101 23.91 -2.29 3.70
N ARG A 102 23.82 -1.41 2.73
CA ARG A 102 23.16 -0.12 2.85
C ARG A 102 21.80 -0.02 2.17
N ARG A 103 21.55 -0.83 1.13
CA ARG A 103 20.24 -0.95 0.47
C ARG A 103 19.33 -1.99 1.12
N TYR A 104 19.80 -2.68 2.14
CA TYR A 104 19.07 -3.70 2.89
C TYR A 104 17.73 -3.18 3.46
N LEU A 105 17.62 -1.90 3.64
CA LEU A 105 16.48 -1.25 4.28
C LEU A 105 15.44 -0.73 3.28
N LEU A 106 15.74 -0.70 1.99
CA LEU A 106 14.81 -0.35 0.93
C LEU A 106 13.99 -1.59 0.55
N ARG A 107 12.67 -1.47 0.62
CA ARG A 107 11.72 -2.53 0.25
C ARG A 107 10.83 -2.07 -0.89
N ASN A 108 10.53 -2.97 -1.80
CA ASN A 108 9.51 -2.73 -2.81
C ASN A 108 8.15 -3.19 -2.28
N HIS A 109 7.47 -2.29 -1.57
CA HIS A 109 6.19 -2.59 -0.93
C HIS A 109 4.98 -2.40 -1.86
N GLN A 110 5.22 -2.24 -3.16
CA GLN A 110 4.19 -2.06 -4.18
C GLN A 110 3.45 -3.37 -4.47
N LYS A 111 2.19 -3.25 -4.90
CA LYS A 111 1.35 -4.34 -5.36
C LYS A 111 0.67 -3.88 -6.64
N LEU A 112 0.99 -4.55 -7.73
CA LEU A 112 0.52 -4.22 -9.08
C LEU A 112 0.38 -5.50 -9.90
N ALA A 113 -0.74 -5.67 -10.57
CA ALA A 113 -0.87 -6.58 -11.71
C ALA A 113 -1.45 -5.78 -12.87
N LEU A 114 -0.70 -5.67 -13.96
CA LEU A 114 -1.01 -4.85 -15.12
C LEU A 114 -1.09 -5.75 -16.36
N ALA A 115 -2.23 -5.74 -17.05
CA ALA A 115 -2.47 -6.49 -18.27
C ALA A 115 -2.67 -5.55 -19.46
N ASP A 116 -2.10 -5.94 -20.60
CA ASP A 116 -2.32 -5.35 -21.92
C ASP A 116 -2.15 -3.82 -21.96
N ALA A 117 -1.13 -3.34 -21.27
CA ALA A 117 -0.92 -1.92 -20.99
C ALA A 117 -0.74 -1.05 -22.25
N ASP A 118 -0.30 -1.65 -23.33
CA ASP A 118 -0.03 -0.97 -24.61
C ASP A 118 -1.26 -0.95 -25.53
N THR A 119 -2.45 -1.34 -25.00
CA THR A 119 -3.72 -1.42 -25.74
C THR A 119 -4.81 -0.58 -25.09
N GLU A 120 -5.94 -0.39 -25.80
CA GLU A 120 -7.14 0.23 -25.23
C GLU A 120 -7.80 -0.62 -24.13
N GLN A 121 -7.42 -1.90 -24.02
CA GLN A 121 -7.93 -2.85 -23.03
C GLN A 121 -7.05 -2.92 -21.78
N ALA A 122 -6.21 -1.93 -21.55
CA ALA A 122 -5.33 -1.84 -20.40
C ALA A 122 -6.11 -1.98 -19.08
N ARG A 123 -5.68 -2.90 -18.23
CA ARG A 123 -6.28 -3.16 -16.93
C ARG A 123 -5.20 -3.25 -15.86
N VAL A 124 -5.44 -2.65 -14.73
CA VAL A 124 -4.55 -2.74 -13.58
C VAL A 124 -5.31 -3.09 -12.32
N LEU A 125 -4.79 -4.05 -11.58
CA LEU A 125 -5.22 -4.40 -10.25
C LEU A 125 -4.15 -3.97 -9.25
N THR A 126 -4.54 -3.18 -8.25
CA THR A 126 -3.66 -2.67 -7.19
C THR A 126 -4.39 -2.65 -5.85
N GLY A 127 -3.65 -2.40 -4.77
CA GLY A 127 -4.21 -2.33 -3.42
C GLY A 127 -3.17 -2.61 -2.35
N GLY A 128 -3.63 -3.06 -1.18
CA GLY A 128 -2.76 -3.43 -0.07
C GLY A 128 -2.30 -4.89 -0.09
N PHE A 129 -3.03 -5.78 -0.75
CA PHE A 129 -2.90 -7.23 -0.67
C PHE A 129 -1.69 -7.80 -1.42
N ASN A 130 -1.16 -8.90 -0.93
CA ASN A 130 -0.08 -9.68 -1.54
C ASN A 130 -0.61 -10.96 -2.20
N VAL A 131 0.29 -11.77 -2.78
CA VAL A 131 0.00 -13.13 -3.25
C VAL A 131 0.32 -14.10 -2.13
N GLU A 132 -0.67 -14.35 -1.29
CA GLU A 132 -0.62 -15.23 -0.13
C GLU A 132 -2.04 -15.60 0.29
N ASP A 133 -2.27 -16.82 0.78
CA ASP A 133 -3.60 -17.33 1.17
C ASP A 133 -4.32 -16.40 2.14
N ASP A 134 -3.59 -15.82 3.09
CA ASP A 134 -4.10 -14.91 4.10
C ASP A 134 -4.79 -13.66 3.51
N TYR A 135 -4.46 -13.23 2.29
CA TYR A 135 -5.10 -12.08 1.63
C TYR A 135 -6.29 -12.45 0.77
N PHE A 136 -6.49 -13.74 0.47
CA PHE A 136 -7.50 -14.21 -0.45
C PHE A 136 -8.62 -15.01 0.20
N GLY A 137 -8.51 -15.25 1.49
CA GLY A 137 -9.53 -15.91 2.30
C GLY A 137 -10.65 -14.97 2.75
N THR A 138 -11.53 -15.52 3.57
CA THR A 138 -12.68 -14.85 4.18
C THR A 138 -12.42 -14.48 5.64
N GLU A 139 -13.31 -13.68 6.23
CA GLU A 139 -13.28 -13.40 7.67
C GLU A 139 -13.40 -14.67 8.53
N ARG A 140 -14.18 -15.67 8.09
CA ARG A 140 -14.32 -16.96 8.79
C ARG A 140 -12.99 -17.74 8.85
N GLU A 141 -12.18 -17.59 7.84
CA GLU A 141 -10.83 -18.17 7.73
C GLU A 141 -9.77 -17.29 8.41
N GLN A 142 -10.20 -16.24 9.11
CA GLN A 142 -9.34 -15.24 9.77
C GLN A 142 -8.35 -14.55 8.82
N ALA A 143 -8.70 -14.46 7.55
CA ALA A 143 -7.91 -13.78 6.54
C ALA A 143 -7.78 -12.28 6.82
N TRP A 144 -6.76 -11.66 6.24
CA TRP A 144 -6.50 -10.23 6.39
C TRP A 144 -7.60 -9.38 5.73
N ARG A 145 -8.10 -8.40 6.48
CA ARG A 145 -9.00 -7.37 5.94
C ARG A 145 -8.22 -6.38 5.10
N ASP A 146 -8.39 -6.43 3.80
CA ASP A 146 -7.69 -5.56 2.86
C ASP A 146 -8.61 -5.07 1.74
N LEU A 147 -8.12 -4.13 0.93
CA LEU A 147 -8.85 -3.51 -0.16
C LEU A 147 -8.05 -3.57 -1.46
N GLY A 148 -8.68 -4.03 -2.53
CA GLY A 148 -8.17 -3.97 -3.89
C GLY A 148 -8.98 -3.00 -4.75
N LEU A 149 -8.36 -2.55 -5.83
CA LEU A 149 -8.99 -1.74 -6.88
C LEU A 149 -8.59 -2.29 -8.25
N LEU A 150 -9.58 -2.64 -9.05
CA LEU A 150 -9.42 -2.89 -10.48
C LEU A 150 -9.76 -1.60 -11.24
N LEU A 151 -8.81 -1.12 -12.05
CA LEU A 151 -8.97 0.00 -12.95
C LEU A 151 -8.83 -0.49 -14.39
N GLU A 152 -9.79 -0.13 -15.24
CA GLU A 152 -9.82 -0.43 -16.65
C GLU A 152 -9.81 0.89 -17.44
N GLY A 153 -8.91 0.99 -18.41
CA GLY A 153 -8.76 2.16 -19.28
C GLY A 153 -7.34 2.72 -19.32
N SER A 154 -7.12 3.77 -20.09
CA SER A 154 -5.80 4.31 -20.46
C SER A 154 -4.93 4.75 -19.28
N ALA A 155 -5.51 5.12 -18.13
CA ALA A 155 -4.73 5.43 -16.93
C ALA A 155 -3.91 4.22 -16.42
N ALA A 156 -4.31 2.98 -16.75
CA ALA A 156 -3.54 1.78 -16.44
C ALA A 156 -2.22 1.73 -17.24
N SER A 157 -2.23 2.16 -18.50
CA SER A 157 -1.08 2.07 -19.42
C SER A 157 0.16 2.79 -18.92
N ARG A 158 -0.03 3.88 -18.14
CA ARG A 158 1.10 4.65 -17.60
C ARG A 158 2.02 3.79 -16.71
N MET A 159 1.48 2.79 -16.05
CA MET A 159 2.27 1.93 -15.16
C MET A 159 3.21 0.98 -15.89
N ALA A 160 3.06 0.78 -17.21
CA ALA A 160 4.01 -0.02 -17.99
C ALA A 160 5.40 0.62 -18.01
N GLY A 161 5.50 1.89 -18.39
CA GLY A 161 6.79 2.58 -18.42
C GLY A 161 7.44 2.70 -17.04
N TYR A 162 6.63 2.82 -15.98
CA TYR A 162 7.15 2.76 -14.60
C TYR A 162 7.73 1.38 -14.29
N PHE A 163 6.99 0.32 -14.60
CA PHE A 163 7.45 -1.06 -14.39
C PHE A 163 8.77 -1.32 -15.11
N ASP A 164 8.83 -0.95 -16.41
CA ASP A 164 10.02 -1.18 -17.24
C ASP A 164 11.23 -0.38 -16.72
N ALA A 165 11.02 0.86 -16.26
CA ALA A 165 12.08 1.67 -15.64
C ALA A 165 12.55 1.07 -14.30
N LEU A 166 11.64 0.52 -13.49
CA LEU A 166 11.98 -0.14 -12.22
C LEU A 166 12.75 -1.44 -12.47
N GLU A 167 12.29 -2.27 -13.42
CA GLU A 167 12.96 -3.52 -13.79
C GLU A 167 14.38 -3.26 -14.30
N ALA A 168 14.55 -2.27 -15.20
CA ALA A 168 15.85 -1.87 -15.70
C ALA A 168 16.78 -1.43 -14.56
N TRP A 169 16.28 -0.64 -13.61
CA TRP A 169 17.05 -0.22 -12.44
C TRP A 169 17.44 -1.40 -11.54
N ILE A 170 16.55 -2.39 -11.35
CA ILE A 170 16.84 -3.62 -10.57
C ILE A 170 17.96 -4.43 -11.22
N ARG A 171 17.92 -4.54 -12.56
CA ARG A 171 18.91 -5.31 -13.35
C ARG A 171 20.26 -4.60 -13.44
N GLU A 172 20.32 -3.28 -13.25
CA GLU A 172 21.57 -2.52 -13.30
C GLU A 172 22.47 -2.86 -12.12
N PRO A 173 23.70 -3.42 -12.33
CA PRO A 173 24.58 -3.90 -11.25
C PRO A 173 24.93 -2.86 -10.19
N LYS A 174 25.00 -1.59 -10.58
CA LYS A 174 25.32 -0.43 -9.73
C LYS A 174 24.25 0.65 -9.80
N GLY A 175 22.99 0.26 -9.93
CA GLY A 175 21.86 1.21 -10.04
C GLY A 175 21.90 2.26 -8.93
N LYS A 176 22.02 3.55 -9.29
CA LYS A 176 22.13 4.66 -8.33
C LYS A 176 20.75 5.08 -7.85
N LEU A 177 20.59 5.39 -6.56
CA LEU A 177 19.33 5.87 -6.00
C LEU A 177 18.80 7.12 -6.71
N ARG A 178 19.68 7.97 -7.23
CA ARG A 178 19.28 9.16 -8.01
C ARG A 178 18.50 8.80 -9.28
N HIS A 179 18.83 7.68 -9.94
CA HIS A 179 18.09 7.20 -11.13
C HIS A 179 16.71 6.70 -10.73
N LEU A 180 16.64 5.91 -9.65
CA LEU A 180 15.37 5.50 -9.07
C LEU A 180 14.50 6.71 -8.72
N ASN A 181 15.03 7.68 -7.96
CA ASN A 181 14.29 8.88 -7.57
C ASN A 181 13.81 9.72 -8.76
N ARG A 182 14.57 9.74 -9.86
CA ARG A 182 14.13 10.38 -11.10
C ARG A 182 12.96 9.63 -11.72
N ALA A 183 13.01 8.28 -11.77
CA ALA A 183 11.91 7.46 -12.25
C ALA A 183 10.64 7.65 -11.39
N LEU A 184 10.76 7.62 -10.05
CA LEU A 184 9.62 7.85 -9.15
C LEU A 184 8.94 9.22 -9.42
N SER A 185 9.74 10.26 -9.65
CA SER A 185 9.22 11.60 -9.92
C SER A 185 8.63 11.73 -11.32
N HIS A 186 9.23 11.09 -12.32
CA HIS A 186 8.77 11.13 -13.71
C HIS A 186 7.43 10.42 -13.89
N TRP A 187 7.27 9.26 -13.27
CA TRP A 187 6.08 8.44 -13.40
C TRP A 187 4.96 8.83 -12.44
N SER A 188 5.23 9.66 -11.42
CA SER A 188 4.19 10.25 -10.58
C SER A 188 3.49 11.40 -11.30
N GLU A 189 2.16 11.46 -11.15
CA GLU A 189 1.34 12.47 -11.81
C GLU A 189 1.02 13.64 -10.88
N THR A 190 1.02 14.84 -11.44
CA THR A 190 0.75 16.08 -10.70
C THR A 190 -0.62 16.68 -11.00
N GLN A 191 -1.25 16.27 -12.10
CA GLN A 191 -2.53 16.78 -12.59
C GLN A 191 -3.45 15.62 -13.00
N GLY A 192 -4.73 15.89 -13.17
CA GLY A 192 -5.76 14.93 -13.52
C GLY A 192 -6.60 14.49 -12.33
N ARG A 193 -7.77 13.90 -12.62
CA ARG A 193 -8.69 13.34 -11.62
C ARG A 193 -8.22 12.00 -11.09
N LEU A 194 -7.54 11.20 -11.92
CA LEU A 194 -6.81 10.01 -11.54
C LEU A 194 -5.32 10.31 -11.61
N ARG A 195 -4.58 10.02 -10.54
CA ARG A 195 -3.14 10.28 -10.47
C ARG A 195 -2.40 9.15 -9.79
N TRP A 196 -1.47 8.56 -10.51
CA TRP A 196 -0.50 7.64 -9.93
C TRP A 196 0.55 8.41 -9.12
N LEU A 197 0.71 8.04 -7.88
CA LEU A 197 1.60 8.67 -6.93
C LEU A 197 2.56 7.61 -6.39
N ILE A 198 3.84 7.78 -6.66
CA ILE A 198 4.84 6.78 -6.31
C ILE A 198 5.65 7.25 -5.11
N GLY A 199 5.80 6.39 -4.12
CA GLY A 199 6.65 6.55 -2.95
C GLY A 199 8.04 5.96 -3.18
N GLY A 200 9.03 6.42 -2.39
CA GLY A 200 10.38 5.87 -2.46
C GLY A 200 11.38 6.59 -1.57
N PRO A 201 12.65 6.18 -1.61
CA PRO A 201 13.71 6.71 -0.76
C PRO A 201 14.10 8.12 -1.19
N THR A 202 13.40 9.11 -0.68
CA THR A 202 13.61 10.52 -1.00
C THR A 202 14.08 11.31 0.21
N ARG A 203 14.99 12.30 0.00
CA ARG A 203 15.41 13.23 1.07
C ARG A 203 14.26 14.09 1.59
N ARG A 204 13.27 14.38 0.75
CA ARG A 204 12.02 15.10 1.08
C ARG A 204 10.85 14.12 1.02
N LEU A 205 9.65 14.58 1.34
CA LEU A 205 8.44 13.76 1.15
C LEU A 205 8.33 13.30 -0.31
N SER A 206 8.03 12.03 -0.50
CA SER A 206 7.76 11.44 -1.81
C SER A 206 6.51 12.07 -2.47
N PRO A 207 6.28 11.88 -3.77
CA PRO A 207 5.10 12.44 -4.45
C PRO A 207 3.78 12.12 -3.74
N TRP A 208 3.54 10.85 -3.36
CA TRP A 208 2.30 10.49 -2.67
C TRP A 208 2.19 11.16 -1.29
N ALA A 209 3.27 11.16 -0.49
CA ALA A 209 3.26 11.72 0.84
C ALA A 209 3.04 13.25 0.83
N ARG A 210 3.57 13.95 -0.19
CA ARG A 210 3.31 15.37 -0.42
C ARG A 210 1.85 15.62 -0.75
N THR A 211 1.28 14.83 -1.67
CA THR A 211 -0.09 14.99 -2.13
C THR A 211 -1.08 14.75 -0.99
N VAL A 212 -0.94 13.64 -0.25
CA VAL A 212 -1.76 13.35 0.94
C VAL A 212 -1.65 14.46 1.98
N ARG A 213 -0.43 14.93 2.26
CA ARG A 213 -0.21 16.06 3.17
C ARG A 213 -0.95 17.32 2.73
N ASP A 214 -0.93 17.63 1.44
CA ASP A 214 -1.52 18.85 0.90
C ASP A 214 -3.05 18.75 0.82
N ASP A 215 -3.58 17.56 0.52
CA ASP A 215 -5.02 17.29 0.62
C ASP A 215 -5.50 17.39 2.07
N MET A 216 -4.80 16.79 3.05
CA MET A 216 -5.12 16.93 4.48
C MET A 216 -5.11 18.37 4.98
N ARG A 217 -4.26 19.22 4.40
CA ARG A 217 -4.20 20.65 4.77
C ARG A 217 -5.46 21.38 4.35
N ARG A 218 -6.00 21.07 3.17
CA ARG A 218 -7.15 21.75 2.56
C ARG A 218 -8.46 21.12 3.02
N GLY A 219 -8.51 19.79 3.12
CA GLY A 219 -9.71 19.03 3.34
C GLY A 219 -10.45 19.39 4.63
N ALA A 220 -11.75 19.30 4.61
CA ALA A 220 -12.66 19.52 5.72
C ALA A 220 -13.09 18.21 6.41
N ARG A 221 -13.15 17.11 5.66
CA ARG A 221 -13.46 15.76 6.14
C ARG A 221 -12.36 14.79 5.79
N ILE A 222 -11.84 14.09 6.79
CA ILE A 222 -10.70 13.18 6.65
C ILE A 222 -11.09 11.83 7.26
N ASP A 223 -11.10 10.78 6.44
CA ASP A 223 -11.31 9.41 6.87
C ASP A 223 -10.07 8.60 6.49
N LEU A 224 -9.42 7.97 7.47
CA LEU A 224 -8.22 7.18 7.27
C LEU A 224 -8.44 5.76 7.73
N ILE A 225 -8.09 4.77 6.91
CA ILE A 225 -7.87 3.39 7.33
C ILE A 225 -6.39 3.08 7.14
N ALA A 226 -5.69 2.75 8.20
CA ALA A 226 -4.27 2.46 8.16
C ALA A 226 -3.93 1.26 9.04
N ALA A 227 -3.50 0.17 8.40
CA ALA A 227 -3.06 -1.05 9.09
C ALA A 227 -1.95 -0.75 10.11
N TYR A 228 -0.91 -0.06 9.65
CA TYR A 228 0.18 0.43 10.49
C TYR A 228 0.09 1.95 10.58
N PHE A 229 -0.12 2.45 11.79
CA PHE A 229 -0.36 3.86 12.06
C PHE A 229 0.70 4.41 13.03
N THR A 230 1.86 4.76 12.48
CA THR A 230 2.95 5.44 13.20
C THR A 230 3.41 6.68 12.43
N PRO A 231 2.51 7.65 12.23
CA PRO A 231 2.80 8.80 11.38
C PRO A 231 3.88 9.69 11.98
N SER A 232 4.57 10.43 11.11
CA SER A 232 5.56 11.40 11.54
C SER A 232 4.94 12.51 12.41
N PRO A 233 5.74 13.16 13.28
CA PRO A 233 5.26 14.29 14.09
C PRO A 233 4.63 15.41 13.24
N THR A 234 5.08 15.58 12.01
CA THR A 234 4.51 16.56 11.07
C THR A 234 3.09 16.20 10.64
N ILE A 235 2.85 14.93 10.34
CA ILE A 235 1.52 14.43 9.99
C ILE A 235 0.59 14.45 11.21
N LEU A 236 1.06 13.99 12.38
CA LEU A 236 0.30 14.10 13.63
C LEU A 236 -0.16 15.53 13.91
N ARG A 237 0.74 16.51 13.76
CA ARG A 237 0.38 17.93 13.92
C ARG A 237 -0.68 18.40 12.92
N ARG A 238 -0.79 17.80 11.74
CA ARG A 238 -1.85 18.13 10.78
C ARG A 238 -3.19 17.55 11.18
N LEU A 239 -3.23 16.28 11.58
CA LEU A 239 -4.44 15.67 12.13
C LEU A 239 -4.92 16.42 13.39
N ASP A 240 -3.99 16.79 14.27
CA ASP A 240 -4.27 17.62 15.44
C ASP A 240 -4.90 18.97 15.08
N ARG A 241 -4.35 19.66 14.05
CA ARG A 241 -4.89 20.95 13.59
C ARG A 241 -6.27 20.78 12.94
N ALA A 242 -6.45 19.72 12.15
CA ALA A 242 -7.73 19.43 11.53
C ALA A 242 -8.81 19.18 12.59
N GLY A 243 -8.55 18.33 13.58
CA GLY A 243 -9.48 18.05 14.67
C GLY A 243 -9.79 19.28 15.52
N ARG A 244 -8.78 20.12 15.88
CA ARG A 244 -9.00 21.39 16.61
C ARG A 244 -9.83 22.40 15.81
N GLY A 245 -9.66 22.42 14.51
CA GLY A 245 -10.40 23.31 13.60
C GLY A 245 -11.83 22.87 13.34
N GLY A 246 -12.34 21.88 14.07
CA GLY A 246 -13.70 21.38 13.92
C GLY A 246 -13.93 20.52 12.67
N LYS A 247 -12.86 20.11 11.97
CA LYS A 247 -12.94 19.20 10.82
C LYS A 247 -13.32 17.80 11.30
N ALA A 248 -14.13 17.10 10.51
CA ALA A 248 -14.48 15.71 10.79
C ALA A 248 -13.27 14.79 10.46
N VAL A 249 -12.58 14.30 11.49
CA VAL A 249 -11.44 13.39 11.31
C VAL A 249 -11.71 12.06 12.00
N ARG A 250 -11.68 10.96 11.22
CA ARG A 250 -11.83 9.59 11.69
C ARG A 250 -10.61 8.76 11.28
N VAL A 251 -10.10 7.95 12.19
CA VAL A 251 -8.96 7.06 11.95
C VAL A 251 -9.34 5.65 12.39
N VAL A 252 -9.31 4.70 11.46
CA VAL A 252 -9.45 3.27 11.75
C VAL A 252 -8.08 2.64 11.70
N THR A 253 -7.71 1.93 12.77
CA THR A 253 -6.43 1.24 12.91
C THR A 253 -6.66 -0.24 13.21
N ALA A 254 -5.61 -1.04 13.17
CA ALA A 254 -5.68 -2.46 13.50
C ALA A 254 -5.90 -2.65 15.02
N GLY A 255 -6.93 -3.41 15.39
CA GLY A 255 -7.10 -3.97 16.73
C GLY A 255 -6.33 -5.28 16.92
N LYS A 256 -6.08 -5.99 15.80
CA LYS A 256 -5.27 -7.21 15.69
C LYS A 256 -4.23 -7.04 14.57
N SER A 257 -3.00 -7.52 14.76
CA SER A 257 -1.90 -7.45 13.79
C SER A 257 -1.01 -8.69 13.97
N ASP A 258 -0.16 -8.92 12.98
CA ASP A 258 0.98 -9.83 13.05
C ASP A 258 2.12 -9.31 13.93
N ASN A 259 2.10 -8.00 14.23
CA ASN A 259 3.14 -7.32 14.98
C ASN A 259 2.55 -6.43 16.09
N ASP A 260 2.54 -6.93 17.32
CA ASP A 260 2.03 -6.21 18.50
C ASP A 260 2.75 -4.88 18.76
N ALA A 261 4.00 -4.73 18.34
CA ALA A 261 4.74 -3.48 18.49
C ALA A 261 4.13 -2.36 17.64
N THR A 262 3.58 -2.69 16.47
CA THR A 262 2.89 -1.70 15.60
C THR A 262 1.58 -1.22 16.20
N ILE A 263 0.82 -2.11 16.84
CA ILE A 263 -0.39 -1.74 17.61
C ILE A 263 -0.01 -0.85 18.79
N ALA A 264 1.01 -1.24 19.57
CA ALA A 264 1.47 -0.46 20.71
C ALA A 264 1.94 0.94 20.29
N ALA A 265 2.68 1.04 19.18
CA ALA A 265 3.13 2.29 18.60
C ALA A 265 1.96 3.18 18.12
N ALA A 266 0.95 2.59 17.47
CA ALA A 266 -0.27 3.31 17.09
C ALA A 266 -0.99 3.87 18.32
N ARG A 267 -1.19 3.05 19.34
CA ARG A 267 -1.86 3.44 20.61
C ARG A 267 -1.16 4.58 21.33
N PHE A 268 0.16 4.70 21.22
CA PHE A 268 0.89 5.86 21.78
C PHE A 268 0.37 7.19 21.23
N THR A 269 -0.04 7.23 19.96
CA THR A 269 -0.52 8.47 19.30
C THR A 269 -1.94 8.86 19.71
N TYR A 270 -2.76 7.92 20.20
CA TYR A 270 -4.19 8.12 20.45
C TYR A 270 -4.48 9.23 21.43
N ARG A 271 -3.72 9.33 22.53
CA ARG A 271 -3.94 10.39 23.53
C ARG A 271 -3.90 11.79 22.92
N GLY A 272 -2.95 12.01 22.01
CA GLY A 272 -2.83 13.29 21.29
C GLY A 272 -4.03 13.54 20.40
N LEU A 273 -4.35 12.59 19.55
CA LEU A 273 -5.45 12.66 18.59
C LEU A 273 -6.81 12.87 19.26
N LEU A 274 -7.14 12.06 20.27
CA LEU A 274 -8.39 12.14 21.02
C LEU A 274 -8.56 13.50 21.72
N LYS A 275 -7.48 14.09 22.28
CA LYS A 275 -7.50 15.43 22.86
C LYS A 275 -7.82 16.54 21.86
N LYS A 276 -7.66 16.27 20.57
CA LYS A 276 -7.88 17.23 19.49
C LYS A 276 -9.18 16.98 18.71
N GLY A 277 -10.04 16.09 19.22
CA GLY A 277 -11.33 15.80 18.60
C GLY A 277 -11.27 14.81 17.44
N VAL A 278 -10.13 14.19 17.18
CA VAL A 278 -10.03 13.08 16.22
C VAL A 278 -10.70 11.84 16.81
N ARG A 279 -11.59 11.20 16.05
CA ARG A 279 -12.19 9.92 16.44
C ARG A 279 -11.30 8.78 16.01
N VAL A 280 -11.03 7.85 16.90
CA VAL A 280 -10.16 6.68 16.66
C VAL A 280 -10.95 5.41 16.87
N PHE A 281 -10.80 4.47 15.93
CA PHE A 281 -11.48 3.19 15.92
C PHE A 281 -10.45 2.07 15.75
N GLU A 282 -10.60 0.97 16.49
CA GLU A 282 -9.80 -0.24 16.33
C GLU A 282 -10.65 -1.35 15.72
N TYR A 283 -10.34 -1.76 14.49
CA TYR A 283 -10.99 -2.86 13.80
C TYR A 283 -10.79 -4.19 14.54
N GLN A 284 -11.87 -4.93 14.79
CA GLN A 284 -11.86 -6.08 15.71
C GLN A 284 -11.89 -7.46 15.05
N PRO A 285 -12.61 -7.69 13.90
CA PRO A 285 -12.86 -9.05 13.44
C PRO A 285 -11.60 -9.84 13.13
N THR A 286 -10.77 -9.33 12.22
CA THR A 286 -9.53 -10.00 11.78
C THR A 286 -8.36 -9.02 11.80
N LYS A 287 -7.19 -9.43 11.29
CA LYS A 287 -6.05 -8.54 11.09
C LYS A 287 -6.38 -7.53 9.98
N LEU A 288 -6.28 -6.24 10.29
CA LEU A 288 -6.50 -5.16 9.31
C LEU A 288 -5.23 -4.89 8.51
N HIS A 289 -5.36 -4.86 7.19
CA HIS A 289 -4.25 -4.51 6.31
C HIS A 289 -4.59 -3.43 5.26
N THR A 290 -5.81 -2.91 5.26
CA THR A 290 -6.29 -1.85 4.35
C THR A 290 -5.49 -0.55 4.51
N LYS A 291 -5.14 0.08 3.38
CA LYS A 291 -4.52 1.40 3.29
C LYS A 291 -5.41 2.28 2.41
N LEU A 292 -6.21 3.12 3.05
CA LEU A 292 -7.22 3.94 2.39
C LEU A 292 -7.32 5.31 3.08
N TYR A 293 -7.24 6.38 2.29
CA TYR A 293 -7.38 7.75 2.78
C TYR A 293 -8.40 8.48 1.94
N VAL A 294 -9.48 8.96 2.56
CA VAL A 294 -10.55 9.73 1.90
C VAL A 294 -10.55 11.13 2.49
N ILE A 295 -10.20 12.10 1.67
CA ILE A 295 -10.07 13.51 2.07
C ILE A 295 -10.97 14.33 1.14
N ASP A 296 -12.08 14.83 1.67
CA ASP A 296 -13.17 15.40 0.86
C ASP A 296 -13.52 14.48 -0.32
N ASP A 297 -13.38 14.92 -1.56
CA ASP A 297 -13.66 14.13 -2.77
C ASP A 297 -12.44 13.37 -3.32
N ALA A 298 -11.31 13.43 -2.63
CA ALA A 298 -10.11 12.72 -3.01
C ALA A 298 -9.95 11.39 -2.24
N VAL A 299 -9.87 10.29 -2.98
CA VAL A 299 -9.61 8.94 -2.47
C VAL A 299 -8.18 8.54 -2.82
N HIS A 300 -7.40 8.12 -1.82
CA HIS A 300 -6.08 7.54 -1.99
C HIS A 300 -6.12 6.06 -1.61
N ILE A 301 -5.83 5.19 -2.54
CA ILE A 301 -5.84 3.72 -2.36
C ILE A 301 -4.55 3.12 -2.93
N GLY A 302 -3.98 2.11 -2.27
CA GLY A 302 -2.78 1.43 -2.73
C GLY A 302 -2.01 0.73 -1.61
N SER A 303 -0.67 0.74 -1.71
CA SER A 303 0.20 -0.06 -0.83
C SER A 303 0.69 0.68 0.42
N ALA A 304 0.67 2.02 0.43
CA ALA A 304 1.36 2.81 1.45
C ALA A 304 0.63 2.79 2.81
N ASN A 305 1.32 2.36 3.85
CA ASN A 305 0.90 2.54 5.23
C ASN A 305 1.11 3.98 5.71
N PHE A 306 0.46 4.34 6.81
CA PHE A 306 0.63 5.65 7.41
C PHE A 306 1.74 5.64 8.47
N ASP A 307 2.91 5.20 8.05
CA ASP A 307 4.11 5.07 8.85
C ASP A 307 5.33 5.75 8.21
N MET A 308 6.43 5.84 8.96
CA MET A 308 7.65 6.53 8.51
C MET A 308 8.36 5.80 7.36
N ARG A 309 8.27 4.47 7.29
CA ARG A 309 8.91 3.71 6.21
C ARG A 309 8.21 3.96 4.88
N SER A 310 6.88 3.89 4.85
CA SER A 310 6.08 4.18 3.66
C SER A 310 6.19 5.65 3.23
N LEU A 311 6.30 6.58 4.20
CA LEU A 311 6.44 8.01 3.90
C LEU A 311 7.78 8.39 3.25
N PHE A 312 8.90 7.69 3.58
CA PHE A 312 10.24 8.17 3.26
C PHE A 312 11.20 7.15 2.65
N ILE A 313 10.91 5.84 2.72
CA ILE A 313 11.89 4.80 2.40
C ILE A 313 11.37 3.80 1.37
N ASN A 314 10.26 3.12 1.67
CA ASN A 314 9.74 2.05 0.83
C ASN A 314 9.31 2.56 -0.55
N LEU A 315 9.49 1.74 -1.57
CA LEU A 315 8.75 1.93 -2.81
C LEU A 315 7.29 1.62 -2.55
N GLU A 316 6.43 2.60 -2.78
CA GLU A 316 4.98 2.53 -2.60
C GLU A 316 4.27 2.96 -3.87
N LEU A 317 3.10 2.43 -4.10
CA LEU A 317 2.23 2.81 -5.20
C LEU A 317 0.85 3.18 -4.67
N MET A 318 0.42 4.40 -4.97
CA MET A 318 -0.90 4.91 -4.61
C MET A 318 -1.60 5.46 -5.84
N LEU A 319 -2.88 5.21 -5.97
CA LEU A 319 -3.75 5.90 -6.91
C LEU A 319 -4.60 6.92 -6.14
N ARG A 320 -4.52 8.18 -6.57
CA ARG A 320 -5.41 9.25 -6.11
C ARG A 320 -6.52 9.44 -7.12
N ILE A 321 -7.76 9.36 -6.67
CA ILE A 321 -8.96 9.51 -7.48
C ILE A 321 -9.76 10.68 -6.91
N GLU A 322 -10.07 11.68 -7.72
CA GLU A 322 -10.84 12.86 -7.32
C GLU A 322 -12.22 12.83 -7.98
N ASP A 323 -13.20 12.32 -7.23
CA ASP A 323 -14.58 12.19 -7.67
C ASP A 323 -15.52 12.09 -6.48
N ALA A 324 -16.54 12.95 -6.43
CA ALA A 324 -17.44 13.04 -5.29
C ALA A 324 -18.30 11.77 -5.11
N ALA A 325 -18.77 11.17 -6.21
CA ALA A 325 -19.62 9.97 -6.15
C ALA A 325 -18.79 8.76 -5.70
N PHE A 326 -17.58 8.61 -6.25
CA PHE A 326 -16.65 7.56 -5.84
C PHE A 326 -16.23 7.73 -4.37
N ALA A 327 -15.88 8.95 -3.95
CA ALA A 327 -15.52 9.24 -2.56
C ALA A 327 -16.69 8.96 -1.58
N ALA A 328 -17.92 9.27 -1.98
CA ALA A 328 -19.11 8.95 -1.17
C ALA A 328 -19.29 7.43 -1.01
N ALA A 329 -19.13 6.66 -2.08
CA ALA A 329 -19.21 5.20 -2.03
C ALA A 329 -18.10 4.59 -1.18
N VAL A 330 -16.87 5.08 -1.31
CA VAL A 330 -15.72 4.64 -0.50
C VAL A 330 -15.91 5.00 0.98
N ARG A 331 -16.54 6.13 1.30
CA ARG A 331 -16.96 6.44 2.69
C ARG A 331 -17.97 5.44 3.24
N GLY A 332 -18.88 4.95 2.41
CA GLY A 332 -19.78 3.86 2.81
C GLY A 332 -19.01 2.59 3.22
N TYR A 333 -17.91 2.28 2.52
CA TYR A 333 -16.99 1.21 2.94
C TYR A 333 -16.33 1.55 4.28
N VAL A 334 -15.81 2.77 4.47
CA VAL A 334 -15.23 3.21 5.75
C VAL A 334 -16.24 3.11 6.90
N ASP A 335 -17.50 3.50 6.66
CA ASP A 335 -18.57 3.40 7.65
C ASP A 335 -18.86 1.94 8.03
N GLY A 336 -18.80 1.02 7.07
CA GLY A 336 -18.88 -0.42 7.32
C GLY A 336 -17.72 -0.94 8.19
N GLU A 337 -16.48 -0.54 7.91
CA GLU A 337 -15.33 -0.91 8.75
C GLU A 337 -15.43 -0.32 10.16
N ILE A 338 -15.94 0.89 10.31
CA ILE A 338 -16.20 1.52 11.61
C ILE A 338 -17.26 0.76 12.41
N ALA A 339 -18.31 0.26 11.75
CA ALA A 339 -19.36 -0.53 12.41
C ALA A 339 -18.80 -1.84 13.04
N HIS A 340 -17.71 -2.39 12.47
CA HIS A 340 -17.01 -3.55 13.00
C HIS A 340 -15.82 -3.19 13.91
N SER A 341 -15.67 -1.92 14.26
CA SER A 341 -14.58 -1.40 15.07
C SER A 341 -15.02 -0.99 16.46
N ARG A 342 -14.11 -1.08 17.42
CA ARG A 342 -14.30 -0.51 18.75
C ARG A 342 -13.86 0.94 18.75
N GLU A 343 -14.75 1.89 19.06
CA GLU A 343 -14.36 3.29 19.25
C GLU A 343 -13.50 3.45 20.52
N VAL A 344 -12.35 4.07 20.36
CA VAL A 344 -11.45 4.41 21.46
C VAL A 344 -11.80 5.80 21.97
N THR A 345 -12.48 5.86 23.13
CA THR A 345 -12.80 7.14 23.78
C THR A 345 -11.67 7.56 24.72
N ARG A 346 -11.64 8.85 25.11
CA ARG A 346 -10.65 9.35 26.11
C ARG A 346 -10.72 8.59 27.41
N LYS A 347 -11.93 8.24 27.87
CA LYS A 347 -12.16 7.50 29.11
C LYS A 347 -11.62 6.08 28.97
N LEU A 348 -12.06 5.33 27.95
CA LEU A 348 -11.57 3.97 27.71
C LEU A 348 -10.04 3.91 27.57
N TYR A 349 -9.44 4.88 26.88
CA TYR A 349 -7.98 4.94 26.74
C TYR A 349 -7.30 5.21 28.09
N ALA A 350 -7.84 6.12 28.91
CA ALA A 350 -7.27 6.44 30.21
C ALA A 350 -7.36 5.27 31.18
N ASP A 351 -8.51 4.59 31.22
CA ASP A 351 -8.78 3.44 32.11
C ASP A 351 -7.90 2.21 31.71
N ALA A 352 -7.72 1.99 30.41
CA ALA A 352 -6.92 0.87 29.90
C ALA A 352 -5.40 1.11 29.93
N THR A 353 -4.92 2.37 30.15
CA THR A 353 -3.52 2.73 29.93
C THR A 353 -2.87 3.32 31.17
N GLY A 354 -2.32 2.45 32.04
CA GLY A 354 -1.45 2.85 33.13
C GLY A 354 -0.07 3.37 32.67
N TRP A 355 0.74 3.87 33.62
CA TRP A 355 2.05 4.44 33.27
C TRP A 355 3.02 3.45 32.62
N TRP A 356 3.04 2.19 33.04
CA TRP A 356 3.83 1.11 32.44
C TRP A 356 3.41 0.83 31.00
N GLN A 357 2.12 0.78 30.73
CA GLN A 357 1.61 0.57 29.39
C GLN A 357 1.99 1.73 28.47
N ARG A 358 1.97 2.96 29.00
CA ARG A 358 2.45 4.14 28.24
C ARG A 358 3.94 4.08 27.94
N ALA A 359 4.75 3.64 28.90
CA ALA A 359 6.18 3.46 28.68
C ALA A 359 6.45 2.41 27.59
N LYS A 360 5.74 1.28 27.58
CA LYS A 360 5.81 0.28 26.50
C LYS A 360 5.38 0.83 25.14
N GLN A 361 4.26 1.55 25.09
CA GLN A 361 3.76 2.19 23.87
C GLN A 361 4.74 3.23 23.33
N PHE A 362 5.35 4.03 24.21
CA PHE A 362 6.37 5.00 23.83
C PHE A 362 7.63 4.30 23.29
N ALA A 363 8.11 3.26 23.95
CA ALA A 363 9.26 2.49 23.48
C ALA A 363 8.98 1.87 22.10
N ALA A 364 7.80 1.26 21.89
CA ALA A 364 7.38 0.74 20.61
C ALA A 364 7.32 1.85 19.52
N TYR A 365 6.75 3.02 19.85
CA TYR A 365 6.71 4.15 18.91
C TYR A 365 8.11 4.66 18.56
N LEU A 366 9.04 4.72 19.52
CA LEU A 366 10.43 5.09 19.26
C LEU A 366 11.12 4.08 18.34
N ILE A 367 10.96 2.79 18.61
CA ILE A 367 11.61 1.75 17.80
C ILE A 367 11.02 1.74 16.38
N VAL A 368 9.70 1.57 16.25
CA VAL A 368 9.02 1.37 14.96
C VAL A 368 8.88 2.68 14.18
N GLY A 369 8.57 3.77 14.87
CA GLY A 369 8.25 5.06 14.24
C GLY A 369 9.41 6.02 14.08
N VAL A 370 10.51 5.86 14.83
CA VAL A 370 11.62 6.83 14.83
C VAL A 370 12.97 6.18 14.55
N LEU A 371 13.37 5.15 15.32
CA LEU A 371 14.72 4.58 15.21
C LEU A 371 14.91 3.81 13.91
N ASP A 372 14.03 2.83 13.62
CA ASP A 372 14.14 2.03 12.38
C ASP A 372 14.14 2.91 11.11
N PRO A 373 13.19 3.84 10.91
CA PRO A 373 13.23 4.71 9.75
C PRO A 373 14.39 5.70 9.72
N THR A 374 14.84 6.22 10.87
CA THR A 374 15.94 7.19 10.93
C THR A 374 17.26 6.53 10.58
N VAL A 375 17.54 5.35 11.13
CA VAL A 375 18.72 4.55 10.81
C VAL A 375 18.69 4.16 9.33
N SER A 376 17.55 3.64 8.86
CA SER A 376 17.34 3.24 7.46
C SER A 376 17.61 4.39 6.50
N ARG A 377 17.08 5.58 6.80
CA ARG A 377 17.26 6.78 5.99
C ARG A 377 18.71 7.27 6.00
N GLY A 378 19.34 7.30 7.18
CA GLY A 378 20.75 7.70 7.34
C GLY A 378 21.67 6.79 6.53
N LEU A 379 21.46 5.48 6.55
CA LEU A 379 22.26 4.52 5.81
C LEU A 379 22.08 4.62 4.29
N ASN A 380 20.84 4.91 3.82
CA ASN A 380 20.56 5.03 2.39
C ASN A 380 21.14 6.32 1.75
N PHE A 381 21.24 7.43 2.50
CA PHE A 381 21.67 8.72 1.95
C PHE A 381 23.12 9.10 2.23
N ARG A 382 23.77 8.54 3.27
CA ARG A 382 25.20 8.77 3.53
C ARG A 382 26.14 8.12 2.50
N SER A 383 25.65 7.23 1.66
CA SER A 383 26.47 6.50 0.68
C SER A 383 26.55 7.19 -0.69
N GLU A 384 25.84 8.30 -0.92
CA GLU A 384 25.94 9.05 -2.17
C GLU A 384 26.99 10.17 -2.11
N GLU A 385 27.56 10.43 -0.93
CA GLU A 385 28.59 11.46 -0.69
C GLU A 385 30.03 10.91 -0.68
N LEU A 386 30.21 9.60 -0.89
CA LEU A 386 31.48 8.92 -1.11
C LEU A 386 31.49 8.24 -2.50
#